data_d4ff78c155281065021acbc8a66948c6
#
_entry.id   d4ff78c155281065021acbc8a66948c6
#
_cell.length_a   1.000
_cell.length_b   1.000
_cell.length_c   1.000
_cell.angle_alpha   90.00
_cell.angle_beta   90.00
_cell.angle_gamma   90.00
#
_symmetry.space_group_name_H-M   'P 1'
#
loop_
_entity.id
_entity.type
_entity.pdbx_description
1 polymer ?
#
loop_
_entity_poly.entity_id
_entity_poly.type
_entity_poly.pdbx_seq_one_letter_code
_entity_poly.pdbx_strand_id
1 'polypeptide(L)'
;MFKDIISNEEAKSFLINELKSRREQGTYIFYGEDRELLMEFALAYAKALTCKNTENDFCGVCDSCLRINSLTHGDLEIYEDSNGIKIDQVREIAYRVSTASYEGGNRIFILKDVEKMKKEAANALLKMIEEPEKGDFFILLANNLNILPTIKSRSMFLKIKMRSAEELGISQKEYNFFLGKGKEILEYKETGIDLNLGEPYNEIGNFIKNYLAEPNIENKIKIYKSLRDFFTSRQYINEIDKLSFAENIYFAVENDRVLSQEICSYMCHLIKNFDRIENLIAVKNMIKMPVNLKLLLKVFINEIY
;
A
#
# COMPACT_ATOMS: atom_id res chain seq x y z
N MET A 1 -2.73 -20.70 0.37
CA MET A 1 -1.34 -21.24 0.42
C MET A 1 -0.37 -20.28 -0.22
N PHE A 2 0.93 -20.33 0.08
CA PHE A 2 1.92 -19.46 -0.58
C PHE A 2 1.92 -19.62 -2.10
N LYS A 3 1.66 -20.81 -2.61
CA LYS A 3 1.54 -21.04 -4.07
C LYS A 3 0.45 -20.23 -4.77
N ASP A 4 -0.57 -19.77 -4.01
CA ASP A 4 -1.69 -19.02 -4.55
C ASP A 4 -1.36 -17.50 -4.68
N ILE A 5 -0.25 -17.07 -4.07
CA ILE A 5 0.26 -15.70 -4.25
C ILE A 5 0.96 -15.63 -5.60
N ILE A 6 0.51 -14.71 -6.45
CA ILE A 6 1.12 -14.50 -7.77
C ILE A 6 2.50 -13.87 -7.59
N SER A 7 3.52 -14.37 -8.30
CA SER A 7 4.91 -13.90 -8.30
C SER A 7 5.73 -14.13 -7.02
N ASN A 8 6.97 -13.64 -7.03
CA ASN A 8 7.87 -13.63 -5.87
C ASN A 8 8.26 -15.03 -5.33
N GLU A 9 8.58 -15.97 -6.21
CA GLU A 9 8.94 -17.36 -5.83
C GLU A 9 10.12 -17.42 -4.84
N GLU A 10 11.11 -16.52 -4.98
CA GLU A 10 12.24 -16.42 -4.04
C GLU A 10 11.76 -16.06 -2.63
N ALA A 11 10.82 -15.09 -2.54
CA ALA A 11 10.27 -14.65 -1.27
C ALA A 11 9.43 -15.75 -0.61
N LYS A 12 8.60 -16.44 -1.40
CA LYS A 12 7.82 -17.61 -0.91
C LYS A 12 8.73 -18.72 -0.39
N SER A 13 9.75 -19.05 -1.16
CA SER A 13 10.73 -20.08 -0.77
C SER A 13 11.48 -19.71 0.50
N PHE A 14 11.84 -18.43 0.67
CA PHE A 14 12.46 -17.93 1.89
C PHE A 14 11.53 -18.15 3.11
N LEU A 15 10.26 -17.71 3.03
CA LEU A 15 9.31 -17.85 4.13
C LEU A 15 9.02 -19.32 4.48
N ILE A 16 8.88 -20.19 3.47
CA ILE A 16 8.72 -21.64 3.67
C ILE A 16 9.95 -22.24 4.38
N ASN A 17 11.16 -21.80 4.03
CA ASN A 17 12.38 -22.27 4.68
C ASN A 17 12.48 -21.77 6.13
N GLU A 18 12.06 -20.54 6.42
CA GLU A 18 11.98 -20.03 7.78
C GLU A 18 11.00 -20.86 8.64
N LEU A 19 9.84 -21.21 8.10
CA LEU A 19 8.88 -22.09 8.79
C LEU A 19 9.47 -23.48 9.06
N LYS A 20 10.17 -24.06 8.06
CA LYS A 20 10.85 -25.37 8.20
C LYS A 20 11.96 -25.34 9.25
N SER A 21 12.61 -24.20 9.45
CA SER A 21 13.65 -24.04 10.47
C SER A 21 13.08 -24.07 11.90
N ARG A 22 11.75 -24.05 12.05
CA ARG A 22 11.02 -24.05 13.34
C ARG A 22 11.52 -22.97 14.30
N ARG A 23 11.84 -21.77 13.75
CA ARG A 23 12.18 -20.64 14.61
C ARG A 23 11.00 -20.32 15.52
N GLU A 24 11.31 -20.16 16.78
CA GLU A 24 10.30 -19.87 17.81
C GLU A 24 10.04 -18.37 17.96
N GLN A 25 10.86 -17.51 17.33
CA GLN A 25 10.75 -16.04 17.35
C GLN A 25 11.56 -15.42 16.21
N GLY A 26 11.29 -14.19 15.86
CA GLY A 26 12.09 -13.51 14.82
C GLY A 26 11.64 -12.12 14.42
N THR A 27 12.56 -11.38 13.82
CA THR A 27 12.30 -10.06 13.27
C THR A 27 12.64 -10.05 11.79
N TYR A 28 11.69 -9.60 10.96
CA TYR A 28 11.77 -9.59 9.52
C TYR A 28 11.50 -8.19 8.97
N ILE A 29 12.25 -7.76 7.97
CA ILE A 29 11.96 -6.58 7.17
C ILE A 29 11.51 -7.04 5.80
N PHE A 30 10.22 -6.87 5.49
CA PHE A 30 9.69 -7.04 4.14
C PHE A 30 9.74 -5.68 3.45
N TYR A 31 10.45 -5.60 2.32
CA TYR A 31 10.64 -4.32 1.65
C TYR A 31 10.40 -4.40 0.15
N GLY A 32 9.80 -3.34 -0.40
CA GLY A 32 9.43 -3.22 -1.82
C GLY A 32 8.52 -2.03 -2.06
N GLU A 33 8.22 -1.75 -3.31
CA GLU A 33 7.49 -0.55 -3.71
C GLU A 33 5.95 -0.70 -3.57
N ASP A 34 5.43 -1.94 -3.64
CA ASP A 34 4.00 -2.24 -3.55
C ASP A 34 3.63 -2.56 -2.10
N ARG A 35 3.04 -1.59 -1.40
CA ARG A 35 2.63 -1.71 0.01
C ARG A 35 1.55 -2.76 0.23
N GLU A 36 0.64 -2.92 -0.73
CA GLU A 36 -0.43 -3.91 -0.62
C GLU A 36 0.15 -5.32 -0.75
N LEU A 37 1.09 -5.50 -1.65
CA LEU A 37 1.79 -6.77 -1.81
C LEU A 37 2.66 -7.11 -0.59
N LEU A 38 3.34 -6.11 0.01
CA LEU A 38 4.06 -6.30 1.27
C LEU A 38 3.13 -6.80 2.37
N MET A 39 1.94 -6.20 2.49
CA MET A 39 0.94 -6.61 3.48
C MET A 39 0.36 -7.98 3.17
N GLU A 40 0.13 -8.33 1.91
CA GLU A 40 -0.30 -9.66 1.47
C GLU A 40 0.70 -10.74 1.94
N PHE A 41 2.00 -10.52 1.74
CA PHE A 41 3.04 -11.43 2.22
C PHE A 41 3.13 -11.48 3.75
N ALA A 42 2.97 -10.36 4.44
CA ALA A 42 2.96 -10.32 5.91
C ALA A 42 1.79 -11.13 6.48
N LEU A 43 0.59 -10.95 5.94
CA LEU A 43 -0.59 -11.72 6.36
C LEU A 43 -0.47 -13.21 5.98
N ALA A 44 0.14 -13.53 4.84
CA ALA A 44 0.41 -14.92 4.45
C ALA A 44 1.37 -15.59 5.45
N TYR A 45 2.43 -14.90 5.85
CA TYR A 45 3.37 -15.40 6.84
C TYR A 45 2.73 -15.51 8.22
N ALA A 46 1.93 -14.52 8.64
CA ALA A 46 1.17 -14.57 9.88
C ALA A 46 0.22 -15.78 9.92
N LYS A 47 -0.51 -16.05 8.82
CA LYS A 47 -1.34 -17.25 8.68
C LYS A 47 -0.52 -18.53 8.82
N ALA A 48 0.64 -18.60 8.19
CA ALA A 48 1.49 -19.80 8.26
C ALA A 48 2.05 -20.04 9.67
N LEU A 49 2.40 -18.97 10.41
CA LEU A 49 2.87 -19.04 11.79
C LEU A 49 1.79 -19.50 12.80
N THR A 50 0.49 -19.32 12.46
CA THR A 50 -0.64 -19.62 13.36
C THR A 50 -1.53 -20.75 12.85
N CYS A 51 -1.30 -21.26 11.63
CA CYS A 51 -2.12 -22.31 11.04
C CYS A 51 -2.03 -23.63 11.81
N LYS A 52 -3.20 -24.18 12.15
CA LYS A 52 -3.29 -25.46 12.89
C LYS A 52 -3.42 -26.68 11.98
N ASN A 53 -3.66 -26.48 10.68
CA ASN A 53 -3.97 -27.57 9.74
C ASN A 53 -2.82 -27.94 8.82
N THR A 54 -1.83 -27.06 8.67
CA THR A 54 -0.69 -27.30 7.76
C THR A 54 0.62 -26.93 8.44
N GLU A 55 1.67 -27.69 8.16
CA GLU A 55 3.04 -27.33 8.52
C GLU A 55 3.71 -26.60 7.35
N ASN A 56 4.48 -25.56 7.63
CA ASN A 56 5.28 -24.79 6.68
C ASN A 56 4.49 -24.05 5.58
N ASP A 57 3.17 -23.90 5.76
CA ASP A 57 2.26 -23.13 4.88
C ASP A 57 0.99 -22.77 5.68
N PHE A 58 -0.01 -22.20 5.03
CA PHE A 58 -1.32 -21.90 5.62
C PHE A 58 -2.45 -22.51 4.79
N CYS A 59 -3.47 -23.03 5.43
CA CYS A 59 -4.59 -23.67 4.72
C CYS A 59 -5.62 -22.66 4.17
N GLY A 60 -5.70 -21.45 4.74
CA GLY A 60 -6.66 -20.40 4.35
C GLY A 60 -8.10 -20.60 4.86
N VAL A 61 -8.42 -21.76 5.47
CA VAL A 61 -9.81 -22.14 5.84
C VAL A 61 -10.01 -22.45 7.31
N CYS A 62 -8.94 -22.65 8.11
CA CYS A 62 -9.09 -22.84 9.55
C CYS A 62 -9.44 -21.52 10.24
N ASP A 63 -9.97 -21.59 11.44
CA ASP A 63 -10.40 -20.45 12.23
C ASP A 63 -9.30 -19.39 12.37
N SER A 64 -8.06 -19.78 12.69
CA SER A 64 -6.93 -18.86 12.77
C SER A 64 -6.67 -18.16 11.42
N CYS A 65 -6.62 -18.88 10.29
CA CYS A 65 -6.42 -18.28 8.97
C CYS A 65 -7.53 -17.31 8.60
N LEU A 66 -8.79 -17.63 8.90
CA LEU A 66 -9.92 -16.77 8.63
C LEU A 66 -9.87 -15.48 9.46
N ARG A 67 -9.52 -15.58 10.74
CA ARG A 67 -9.40 -14.42 11.63
C ARG A 67 -8.18 -13.55 11.29
N ILE A 68 -7.07 -14.11 10.82
CA ILE A 68 -5.96 -13.32 10.27
C ILE A 68 -6.43 -12.55 9.01
N ASN A 69 -7.19 -13.19 8.12
CA ASN A 69 -7.73 -12.51 6.93
C ASN A 69 -8.68 -11.36 7.27
N SER A 70 -9.53 -11.52 8.28
CA SER A 70 -10.46 -10.49 8.75
C SER A 70 -9.81 -9.50 9.74
N LEU A 71 -8.52 -9.65 10.04
CA LEU A 71 -7.76 -8.84 11.01
C LEU A 71 -8.36 -8.86 12.43
N THR A 72 -8.98 -9.99 12.82
CA THR A 72 -9.65 -10.17 14.12
C THR A 72 -8.97 -11.23 15.00
N HIS A 73 -7.80 -11.73 14.59
CA HIS A 73 -7.04 -12.69 15.38
C HIS A 73 -6.44 -12.02 16.63
N GLY A 74 -6.65 -12.61 17.81
CA GLY A 74 -6.26 -12.01 19.09
C GLY A 74 -4.75 -11.76 19.27
N ASP A 75 -3.92 -12.53 18.57
CA ASP A 75 -2.46 -12.42 18.59
C ASP A 75 -1.88 -11.82 17.30
N LEU A 76 -2.68 -11.12 16.50
CA LEU A 76 -2.23 -10.30 15.39
C LEU A 76 -2.43 -8.84 15.72
N GLU A 77 -1.38 -8.06 15.70
CA GLU A 77 -1.43 -6.61 15.88
C GLU A 77 -0.77 -5.89 14.72
N ILE A 78 -1.44 -4.85 14.21
CA ILE A 78 -0.98 -4.07 13.07
C ILE A 78 -0.89 -2.62 13.48
N TYR A 79 0.31 -2.04 13.32
CA TYR A 79 0.60 -0.66 13.67
C TYR A 79 0.88 0.15 12.41
N GLU A 80 0.13 1.22 12.24
CA GLU A 80 0.23 2.14 11.12
C GLU A 80 0.04 3.58 11.57
N ASP A 81 0.81 4.51 11.02
CA ASP A 81 0.58 5.95 11.14
C ASP A 81 1.12 6.63 9.88
N SER A 82 0.39 7.58 9.32
CA SER A 82 0.76 8.29 8.09
C SER A 82 2.13 8.98 8.17
N ASN A 83 2.55 9.38 9.38
CA ASN A 83 3.82 10.04 9.67
C ASN A 83 4.90 9.10 10.25
N GLY A 84 4.67 7.78 10.20
CA GLY A 84 5.50 6.76 10.80
C GLY A 84 5.11 6.43 12.25
N ILE A 85 5.38 5.20 12.65
CA ILE A 85 5.07 4.65 13.98
C ILE A 85 5.60 5.58 15.09
N LYS A 86 4.72 5.94 16.02
CA LYS A 86 5.02 6.85 17.14
C LYS A 86 5.54 6.10 18.36
N ILE A 87 6.22 6.81 19.26
CA ILE A 87 6.77 6.24 20.50
C ILE A 87 5.68 5.60 21.37
N ASP A 88 4.46 6.15 21.39
CA ASP A 88 3.36 5.62 22.19
C ASP A 88 2.86 4.29 21.66
N GLN A 89 2.81 4.11 20.34
CA GLN A 89 2.51 2.81 19.71
C GLN A 89 3.60 1.78 20.04
N VAL A 90 4.87 2.19 20.07
CA VAL A 90 5.96 1.29 20.49
C VAL A 90 5.85 0.90 21.98
N ARG A 91 5.39 1.80 22.83
CA ARG A 91 5.08 1.48 24.24
C ARG A 91 3.91 0.51 24.37
N GLU A 92 2.90 0.65 23.54
CA GLU A 92 1.80 -0.32 23.46
C GLU A 92 2.30 -1.71 23.05
N ILE A 93 3.15 -1.79 22.01
CA ILE A 93 3.80 -3.06 21.64
C ILE A 93 4.57 -3.66 22.83
N ALA A 94 5.36 -2.84 23.54
CA ALA A 94 6.12 -3.30 24.71
C ALA A 94 5.20 -3.84 25.82
N TYR A 95 4.06 -3.21 26.03
CA TYR A 95 3.05 -3.72 26.97
C TYR A 95 2.48 -5.06 26.47
N ARG A 96 2.15 -5.18 25.20
CA ARG A 96 1.63 -6.43 24.63
C ARG A 96 2.64 -7.58 24.69
N VAL A 97 3.91 -7.30 24.41
CA VAL A 97 5.00 -8.28 24.54
C VAL A 97 5.09 -8.78 25.99
N SER A 98 4.89 -7.92 26.99
CA SER A 98 4.94 -8.30 28.41
C SER A 98 3.72 -9.11 28.90
N THR A 99 2.69 -9.28 28.08
CA THR A 99 1.48 -10.06 28.42
C THR A 99 1.51 -11.44 27.73
N ALA A 100 0.76 -12.42 28.25
CA ALA A 100 0.61 -13.71 27.60
C ALA A 100 -0.13 -13.60 26.26
N SER A 101 0.16 -14.54 25.33
CA SER A 101 -0.66 -14.73 24.12
C SER A 101 -2.12 -15.02 24.48
N TYR A 102 -3.06 -14.44 23.74
CA TYR A 102 -4.50 -14.69 23.94
C TYR A 102 -4.92 -16.11 23.54
N GLU A 103 -4.26 -16.67 22.53
CA GLU A 103 -4.62 -17.96 21.94
C GLU A 103 -3.60 -19.06 22.25
N GLY A 104 -2.58 -18.75 23.07
CA GLY A 104 -1.53 -19.69 23.48
C GLY A 104 -0.56 -20.08 22.35
N GLY A 105 -0.46 -19.28 21.30
CA GLY A 105 0.38 -19.49 20.14
C GLY A 105 1.36 -18.35 19.87
N ASN A 106 1.75 -18.22 18.60
CA ASN A 106 2.62 -17.14 18.15
C ASN A 106 1.88 -15.80 18.14
N ARG A 107 2.56 -14.73 18.58
CA ARG A 107 2.11 -13.33 18.49
C ARG A 107 2.79 -12.66 17.31
N ILE A 108 2.03 -11.98 16.49
CA ILE A 108 2.52 -11.35 15.26
C ILE A 108 2.29 -9.84 15.34
N PHE A 109 3.39 -9.08 15.26
CA PHE A 109 3.39 -7.63 15.25
C PHE A 109 3.80 -7.14 13.86
N ILE A 110 2.85 -6.58 13.10
CA ILE A 110 3.10 -5.99 11.78
C ILE A 110 3.22 -4.48 11.93
N LEU A 111 4.38 -3.92 11.62
CA LEU A 111 4.64 -2.49 11.68
C LEU A 111 4.82 -1.94 10.28
N LYS A 112 3.93 -1.04 9.85
CA LYS A 112 3.97 -0.44 8.51
C LYS A 112 4.84 0.82 8.46
N ASP A 113 5.42 1.09 7.29
CA ASP A 113 6.19 2.30 6.98
C ASP A 113 7.33 2.57 7.99
N VAL A 114 8.06 1.53 8.38
CA VAL A 114 9.11 1.66 9.42
C VAL A 114 10.26 2.60 9.02
N GLU A 115 10.47 2.86 7.73
CA GLU A 115 11.42 3.86 7.22
C GLU A 115 11.03 5.30 7.60
N LYS A 116 9.78 5.54 8.01
CA LYS A 116 9.30 6.84 8.48
C LYS A 116 9.41 7.01 10.01
N MET A 117 9.80 5.97 10.73
CA MET A 117 9.91 6.04 12.19
C MET A 117 10.92 7.08 12.63
N LYS A 118 10.55 7.88 13.64
CA LYS A 118 11.50 8.78 14.29
C LYS A 118 12.49 7.97 15.14
N LYS A 119 13.69 8.54 15.32
CA LYS A 119 14.80 7.89 16.01
C LYS A 119 14.42 7.39 17.42
N GLU A 120 13.60 8.16 18.15
CA GLU A 120 13.17 7.82 19.50
C GLU A 120 12.30 6.55 19.52
N ALA A 121 11.30 6.47 18.60
CA ALA A 121 10.44 5.29 18.44
C ALA A 121 11.24 4.06 17.99
N ALA A 122 12.12 4.26 17.01
CA ALA A 122 12.97 3.19 16.50
C ALA A 122 13.93 2.64 17.59
N ASN A 123 14.53 3.50 18.41
CA ASN A 123 15.38 3.08 19.52
C ASN A 123 14.59 2.33 20.62
N ALA A 124 13.34 2.74 20.88
CA ALA A 124 12.48 2.01 21.83
C ALA A 124 12.12 0.60 21.30
N LEU A 125 11.91 0.45 19.98
CA LEU A 125 11.64 -0.83 19.36
C LEU A 125 12.83 -1.81 19.46
N LEU A 126 14.06 -1.31 19.44
CA LEU A 126 15.27 -2.15 19.50
C LEU A 126 15.27 -3.14 20.65
N LYS A 127 14.77 -2.74 21.83
CA LYS A 127 14.72 -3.62 23.02
C LYS A 127 13.90 -4.90 22.79
N MET A 128 12.86 -4.82 21.97
CA MET A 128 11.96 -5.95 21.68
C MET A 128 12.44 -6.80 20.51
N ILE A 129 13.12 -6.20 19.53
CA ILE A 129 13.58 -6.93 18.33
C ILE A 129 14.99 -7.49 18.49
N GLU A 130 15.74 -7.08 19.50
CA GLU A 130 17.08 -7.61 19.80
C GLU A 130 17.00 -9.03 20.36
N GLU A 131 16.12 -9.23 21.34
CA GLU A 131 15.85 -10.52 21.95
C GLU A 131 14.32 -10.69 22.08
N PRO A 132 13.62 -11.04 20.95
CA PRO A 132 12.19 -11.29 21.02
C PRO A 132 11.87 -12.43 21.96
N GLU A 133 10.76 -12.36 22.67
CA GLU A 133 10.32 -13.49 23.48
C GLU A 133 9.87 -14.67 22.60
N LYS A 134 9.93 -15.87 23.16
CA LYS A 134 9.45 -17.07 22.48
C LYS A 134 7.98 -16.90 22.04
N GLY A 135 7.71 -17.10 20.79
CA GLY A 135 6.41 -16.90 20.16
C GLY A 135 6.25 -15.52 19.53
N ASP A 136 7.19 -14.57 19.67
CA ASP A 136 7.07 -13.24 19.12
C ASP A 136 7.68 -13.12 17.72
N PHE A 137 6.88 -12.65 16.78
CA PHE A 137 7.29 -12.39 15.40
C PHE A 137 7.01 -10.93 15.03
N PHE A 138 8.07 -10.20 14.72
CA PHE A 138 7.99 -8.82 14.23
C PHE A 138 8.16 -8.79 12.72
N ILE A 139 7.17 -8.26 12.00
CA ILE A 139 7.20 -8.09 10.55
C ILE A 139 7.17 -6.59 10.25
N LEU A 140 8.31 -6.06 9.87
CA LEU A 140 8.53 -4.65 9.59
C LEU A 140 8.35 -4.42 8.09
N LEU A 141 7.35 -3.62 7.69
CA LEU A 141 7.07 -3.31 6.28
C LEU A 141 7.71 -1.96 5.92
N ALA A 142 8.47 -1.94 4.83
CA ALA A 142 9.17 -0.75 4.37
C ALA A 142 9.14 -0.60 2.84
N ASN A 143 8.97 0.64 2.36
CA ASN A 143 9.09 0.90 0.91
C ASN A 143 10.55 0.90 0.42
N ASN A 144 11.47 1.16 1.32
CA ASN A 144 12.91 1.22 1.03
C ASN A 144 13.71 0.90 2.29
N LEU A 145 15.02 0.73 2.11
CA LEU A 145 15.93 0.40 3.21
C LEU A 145 16.54 1.63 3.93
N ASN A 146 15.87 2.79 3.88
CA ASN A 146 16.28 3.95 4.69
C ASN A 146 15.81 3.80 6.16
N ILE A 147 16.23 2.71 6.77
CA ILE A 147 15.89 2.29 8.14
C ILE A 147 17.18 2.39 8.99
N LEU A 148 17.05 2.64 10.28
CA LEU A 148 18.20 2.69 11.17
C LEU A 148 19.07 1.44 11.08
N PRO A 149 20.41 1.57 10.97
CA PRO A 149 21.32 0.43 10.87
C PRO A 149 21.17 -0.58 12.01
N THR A 150 20.82 -0.11 13.21
CA THR A 150 20.58 -0.94 14.39
C THR A 150 19.37 -1.85 14.29
N ILE A 151 18.29 -1.43 13.61
CA ILE A 151 17.15 -2.29 13.30
C ILE A 151 17.56 -3.29 12.22
N LYS A 152 18.25 -2.80 11.17
CA LYS A 152 18.69 -3.66 10.07
C LYS A 152 19.57 -4.82 10.54
N SER A 153 20.51 -4.58 11.46
CA SER A 153 21.43 -5.63 11.94
C SER A 153 20.76 -6.73 12.76
N ARG A 154 19.51 -6.54 13.19
CA ARG A 154 18.71 -7.47 14.00
C ARG A 154 17.55 -8.11 13.23
N SER A 155 17.45 -7.85 11.95
CA SER A 155 16.31 -8.28 11.13
C SER A 155 16.78 -9.11 9.94
N MET A 156 15.97 -10.09 9.56
CA MET A 156 16.11 -10.80 8.29
C MET A 156 15.39 -10.03 7.19
N PHE A 157 16.01 -9.96 6.01
CA PHE A 157 15.51 -9.15 4.91
C PHE A 157 14.78 -10.01 3.89
N LEU A 158 13.59 -9.58 3.51
CA LEU A 158 12.83 -10.17 2.43
C LEU A 158 12.45 -9.08 1.41
N LYS A 159 13.08 -9.14 0.23
CA LYS A 159 12.71 -8.27 -0.88
C LYS A 159 11.48 -8.82 -1.59
N ILE A 160 10.46 -7.99 -1.74
CA ILE A 160 9.25 -8.30 -2.49
C ILE A 160 9.20 -7.38 -3.71
N LYS A 161 9.26 -7.98 -4.89
CA LYS A 161 9.26 -7.28 -6.18
C LYS A 161 7.83 -6.99 -6.61
N MET A 162 7.58 -5.85 -7.24
CA MET A 162 6.30 -5.59 -7.89
C MET A 162 6.01 -6.69 -8.92
N ARG A 163 4.74 -7.07 -9.03
CA ARG A 163 4.27 -7.99 -10.06
C ARG A 163 4.45 -7.37 -11.44
N SER A 164 4.91 -8.14 -12.42
CA SER A 164 4.99 -7.68 -13.81
C SER A 164 3.65 -7.82 -14.52
N ALA A 165 3.50 -7.15 -15.68
CA ALA A 165 2.33 -7.30 -16.53
C ALA A 165 2.14 -8.76 -17.00
N GLU A 166 3.25 -9.45 -17.31
CA GLU A 166 3.25 -10.86 -17.73
C GLU A 166 2.75 -11.79 -16.60
N GLU A 167 3.27 -11.61 -15.38
CA GLU A 167 2.83 -12.38 -14.20
C GLU A 167 1.34 -12.16 -13.89
N LEU A 168 0.84 -10.94 -14.12
CA LEU A 168 -0.57 -10.60 -13.95
C LEU A 168 -1.45 -11.02 -15.15
N GLY A 169 -0.85 -11.47 -16.26
CA GLY A 169 -1.55 -11.91 -17.48
C GLY A 169 -2.33 -10.79 -18.15
N ILE A 170 -1.76 -9.59 -18.23
CA ILE A 170 -2.34 -8.40 -18.86
C ILE A 170 -1.34 -7.74 -19.81
N SER A 171 -1.84 -6.85 -20.69
CA SER A 171 -0.99 -6.05 -21.54
C SER A 171 -0.22 -4.96 -20.77
N GLN A 172 0.93 -4.53 -21.30
CA GLN A 172 1.68 -3.40 -20.73
C GLN A 172 0.86 -2.09 -20.68
N LYS A 173 -0.09 -1.92 -21.59
CA LYS A 173 -1.00 -0.76 -21.62
C LYS A 173 -1.95 -0.77 -20.43
N GLU A 174 -2.54 -1.91 -20.10
CA GLU A 174 -3.39 -2.09 -18.92
C GLU A 174 -2.58 -1.94 -17.64
N TYR A 175 -1.39 -2.54 -17.58
CA TYR A 175 -0.49 -2.40 -16.44
C TYR A 175 -0.16 -0.92 -16.14
N ASN A 176 0.19 -0.16 -17.19
CA ASN A 176 0.48 1.26 -17.05
C ASN A 176 -0.77 2.08 -16.67
N PHE A 177 -1.96 1.66 -17.11
CA PHE A 177 -3.22 2.31 -16.74
C PHE A 177 -3.45 2.27 -15.22
N PHE A 178 -3.06 1.20 -14.55
CA PHE A 178 -3.17 1.06 -13.09
C PHE A 178 -1.88 1.43 -12.34
N LEU A 179 -0.90 2.05 -12.99
CA LEU A 179 0.41 2.39 -12.40
C LEU A 179 1.14 1.19 -11.76
N GLY A 180 0.90 -0.01 -12.28
CA GLY A 180 1.46 -1.25 -11.76
C GLY A 180 0.86 -1.75 -10.44
N LYS A 181 -0.25 -1.17 -9.99
CA LYS A 181 -0.93 -1.57 -8.74
C LYS A 181 -1.58 -2.95 -8.91
N GLY A 182 -0.89 -3.97 -8.44
CA GLY A 182 -1.25 -5.36 -8.66
C GLY A 182 -2.66 -5.73 -8.17
N LYS A 183 -3.08 -5.22 -7.02
CA LYS A 183 -4.42 -5.46 -6.48
C LYS A 183 -5.52 -4.87 -7.37
N GLU A 184 -5.39 -3.60 -7.77
CA GLU A 184 -6.35 -2.95 -8.67
C GLU A 184 -6.46 -3.70 -10.01
N ILE A 185 -5.34 -4.21 -10.53
CA ILE A 185 -5.30 -5.01 -11.75
C ILE A 185 -6.06 -6.34 -11.58
N LEU A 186 -5.88 -7.01 -10.45
CA LEU A 186 -6.59 -8.26 -10.17
C LEU A 186 -8.10 -8.03 -10.04
N GLU A 187 -8.51 -6.98 -9.33
CA GLU A 187 -9.92 -6.58 -9.22
C GLU A 187 -10.50 -6.21 -10.60
N TYR A 188 -9.75 -5.45 -11.41
CA TYR A 188 -10.17 -5.09 -12.79
C TYR A 188 -10.44 -6.31 -13.67
N LYS A 189 -9.62 -7.35 -13.60
CA LYS A 189 -9.79 -8.57 -14.40
C LYS A 189 -11.15 -9.25 -14.18
N GLU A 190 -11.75 -9.06 -13.02
CA GLU A 190 -13.08 -9.62 -12.69
C GLU A 190 -14.23 -8.77 -13.27
N THR A 191 -13.97 -7.52 -13.71
CA THR A 191 -15.04 -6.59 -14.12
C THR A 191 -15.45 -6.72 -15.58
N GLY A 192 -14.57 -7.16 -16.47
CA GLY A 192 -14.79 -7.18 -17.92
C GLY A 192 -14.88 -5.79 -18.58
N ILE A 193 -14.51 -4.71 -17.89
CA ILE A 193 -14.59 -3.33 -18.39
C ILE A 193 -13.55 -3.09 -19.49
N ASP A 194 -13.99 -2.57 -20.64
CA ASP A 194 -13.07 -2.13 -21.69
C ASP A 194 -12.40 -0.79 -21.33
N LEU A 195 -11.08 -0.81 -21.11
CA LEU A 195 -10.31 0.38 -20.80
C LEU A 195 -10.09 1.32 -22.00
N ASN A 196 -10.39 0.89 -23.23
CA ASN A 196 -10.23 1.75 -24.41
C ASN A 196 -11.37 2.76 -24.56
N LEU A 197 -12.54 2.45 -24.02
CA LEU A 197 -13.65 3.41 -23.97
C LEU A 197 -13.32 4.56 -23.03
N GLY A 198 -13.52 5.80 -23.48
CA GLY A 198 -13.34 7.01 -22.67
C GLY A 198 -14.49 7.22 -21.68
N GLU A 199 -14.26 8.12 -20.73
CA GLU A 199 -15.29 8.69 -19.86
C GLU A 199 -15.17 10.21 -19.92
N PRO A 200 -16.27 10.97 -19.99
CA PRO A 200 -16.21 12.41 -20.20
C PRO A 200 -15.53 13.11 -19.01
N TYR A 201 -14.56 13.97 -19.31
CA TYR A 201 -13.78 14.65 -18.26
C TYR A 201 -14.61 15.66 -17.43
N ASN A 202 -15.68 16.22 -17.99
CA ASN A 202 -16.59 17.12 -17.26
C ASN A 202 -17.40 16.41 -16.17
N GLU A 203 -17.50 15.08 -16.20
CA GLU A 203 -18.18 14.27 -15.17
C GLU A 203 -17.26 13.83 -14.03
N ILE A 204 -15.99 14.23 -14.02
CA ILE A 204 -14.98 13.79 -13.04
C ILE A 204 -15.47 13.97 -11.59
N GLY A 205 -16.15 15.09 -11.30
CA GLY A 205 -16.69 15.35 -9.96
C GLY A 205 -17.72 14.32 -9.52
N ASN A 206 -18.60 13.86 -10.43
CA ASN A 206 -19.58 12.83 -10.15
C ASN A 206 -18.92 11.46 -9.96
N PHE A 207 -17.92 11.13 -10.77
CA PHE A 207 -17.18 9.85 -10.62
C PHE A 207 -16.42 9.78 -9.29
N ILE A 208 -15.82 10.89 -8.83
CA ILE A 208 -15.16 10.97 -7.52
C ILE A 208 -16.17 10.76 -6.39
N LYS A 209 -17.32 11.45 -6.42
CA LYS A 209 -18.39 11.30 -5.41
C LYS A 209 -18.92 9.88 -5.35
N ASN A 210 -19.13 9.24 -6.50
CA ASN A 210 -19.56 7.84 -6.57
C ASN A 210 -18.51 6.91 -5.94
N TYR A 211 -17.23 7.14 -6.21
CA TYR A 211 -16.15 6.37 -5.60
C TYR A 211 -16.07 6.55 -4.09
N LEU A 212 -16.26 7.78 -3.58
CA LEU A 212 -16.27 8.04 -2.13
C LEU A 212 -17.48 7.41 -1.43
N ALA A 213 -18.62 7.34 -2.11
CA ALA A 213 -19.82 6.68 -1.58
C ALA A 213 -19.70 5.16 -1.60
N GLU A 214 -19.10 4.61 -2.65
CA GLU A 214 -18.91 3.17 -2.87
C GLU A 214 -17.51 2.90 -3.46
N PRO A 215 -16.49 2.75 -2.60
CA PRO A 215 -15.12 2.49 -3.03
C PRO A 215 -14.99 1.11 -3.68
N ASN A 216 -14.97 1.07 -5.00
CA ASN A 216 -14.74 -0.13 -5.80
C ASN A 216 -13.92 0.18 -7.05
N ILE A 217 -13.40 -0.86 -7.70
CA ILE A 217 -12.52 -0.70 -8.86
C ILE A 217 -13.26 -0.10 -10.07
N GLU A 218 -14.53 -0.38 -10.26
CA GLU A 218 -15.32 0.13 -11.39
C GLU A 218 -15.46 1.66 -11.32
N ASN A 219 -15.81 2.19 -10.14
CA ASN A 219 -15.88 3.64 -9.91
C ASN A 219 -14.51 4.30 -10.04
N LYS A 220 -13.44 3.63 -9.59
CA LYS A 220 -12.06 4.10 -9.74
C LYS A 220 -11.62 4.18 -11.22
N ILE A 221 -11.95 3.17 -12.01
CA ILE A 221 -11.68 3.14 -13.45
C ILE A 221 -12.34 4.33 -14.17
N LYS A 222 -13.57 4.72 -13.79
CA LYS A 222 -14.23 5.90 -14.35
C LYS A 222 -13.44 7.18 -14.08
N ILE A 223 -12.92 7.36 -12.87
CA ILE A 223 -12.02 8.49 -12.54
C ILE A 223 -10.79 8.49 -13.45
N TYR A 224 -10.09 7.36 -13.56
CA TYR A 224 -8.88 7.26 -14.37
C TYR A 224 -9.14 7.47 -15.86
N LYS A 225 -10.25 6.95 -16.39
CA LYS A 225 -10.67 7.18 -17.77
C LYS A 225 -10.98 8.66 -18.02
N SER A 226 -11.70 9.31 -17.12
CA SER A 226 -12.04 10.74 -17.19
C SER A 226 -10.78 11.62 -17.14
N LEU A 227 -9.81 11.31 -16.26
CA LEU A 227 -8.51 11.97 -16.25
C LEU A 227 -7.79 11.81 -17.60
N ARG A 228 -7.73 10.58 -18.12
CA ARG A 228 -7.11 10.31 -19.42
C ARG A 228 -7.79 11.06 -20.56
N ASP A 229 -9.12 11.15 -20.56
CA ASP A 229 -9.90 11.89 -21.56
C ASP A 229 -9.53 13.37 -21.54
N PHE A 230 -9.46 14.01 -20.37
CA PHE A 230 -8.99 15.38 -20.20
C PHE A 230 -7.60 15.60 -20.80
N PHE A 231 -6.63 14.74 -20.48
CA PHE A 231 -5.26 14.86 -20.99
C PHE A 231 -5.15 14.61 -22.50
N THR A 232 -5.99 13.75 -23.05
CA THR A 232 -6.04 13.47 -24.49
C THR A 232 -6.62 14.64 -25.26
N SER A 233 -7.62 15.30 -24.70
CA SER A 233 -8.34 16.42 -25.30
C SER A 233 -7.69 17.78 -25.02
N ARG A 234 -6.65 17.85 -24.19
CA ARG A 234 -6.07 19.07 -23.60
C ARG A 234 -5.79 20.22 -24.55
N GLN A 235 -5.36 19.94 -25.78
CA GLN A 235 -5.05 20.96 -26.79
C GLN A 235 -6.30 21.70 -27.32
N TYR A 236 -7.50 21.17 -27.07
CA TYR A 236 -8.78 21.72 -27.47
C TYR A 236 -9.53 22.35 -26.28
N ILE A 237 -8.98 22.26 -25.07
CA ILE A 237 -9.61 22.74 -23.84
C ILE A 237 -9.15 24.16 -23.55
N ASN A 238 -10.11 25.08 -23.36
CA ASN A 238 -9.83 26.47 -23.00
C ASN A 238 -9.49 26.61 -21.49
N GLU A 239 -8.98 27.79 -21.09
CA GLU A 239 -8.57 28.04 -19.70
C GLU A 239 -9.73 27.96 -18.69
N ILE A 240 -10.95 28.29 -19.12
CA ILE A 240 -12.15 28.22 -18.25
C ILE A 240 -12.45 26.74 -17.92
N ASP A 241 -12.41 25.88 -18.92
CA ASP A 241 -12.68 24.45 -18.73
C ASP A 241 -11.58 23.76 -17.89
N LYS A 242 -10.32 24.19 -18.03
CA LYS A 242 -9.22 23.74 -17.17
C LYS A 242 -9.45 24.09 -15.69
N LEU A 243 -9.86 25.35 -15.43
CA LEU A 243 -10.18 25.79 -14.08
C LEU A 243 -11.40 25.06 -13.52
N SER A 244 -12.45 24.89 -14.35
CA SER A 244 -13.64 24.14 -13.99
C SER A 244 -13.32 22.68 -13.65
N PHE A 245 -12.44 22.02 -14.43
CA PHE A 245 -11.98 20.67 -14.16
C PHE A 245 -11.26 20.56 -12.80
N ALA A 246 -10.36 21.51 -12.50
CA ALA A 246 -9.67 21.57 -11.21
C ALA A 246 -10.64 21.77 -10.04
N GLU A 247 -11.63 22.64 -10.23
CA GLU A 247 -12.66 22.89 -9.21
C GLU A 247 -13.57 21.69 -8.99
N ASN A 248 -13.97 20.99 -10.05
CA ASN A 248 -14.76 19.77 -9.97
C ASN A 248 -14.04 18.68 -9.15
N ILE A 249 -12.75 18.49 -9.38
CA ILE A 249 -11.94 17.56 -8.57
C ILE A 249 -11.90 18.04 -7.11
N TYR A 250 -11.55 19.30 -6.88
CA TYR A 250 -11.44 19.85 -5.52
C TYR A 250 -12.73 19.71 -4.71
N PHE A 251 -13.88 20.10 -5.28
CA PHE A 251 -15.15 20.01 -4.58
C PHE A 251 -15.61 18.57 -4.35
N ALA A 252 -15.22 17.65 -5.24
CA ALA A 252 -15.61 16.26 -5.11
C ALA A 252 -14.78 15.49 -4.10
N VAL A 253 -13.46 15.79 -3.95
CA VAL A 253 -12.59 15.06 -3.01
C VAL A 253 -12.80 15.43 -1.54
N GLU A 254 -13.58 16.49 -1.23
CA GLU A 254 -14.01 16.88 0.13
C GLU A 254 -12.89 16.88 1.20
N ASN A 255 -11.69 17.32 0.85
CA ASN A 255 -10.47 17.26 1.66
C ASN A 255 -9.85 15.85 1.84
N ASP A 256 -10.29 14.84 1.13
CA ASP A 256 -9.58 13.57 1.07
C ASP A 256 -8.21 13.74 0.39
N ARG A 257 -7.17 13.84 1.24
CA ARG A 257 -5.79 14.06 0.78
C ARG A 257 -5.19 12.80 0.15
N VAL A 258 -5.64 11.61 0.56
CA VAL A 258 -5.16 10.34 0.03
C VAL A 258 -5.62 10.19 -1.41
N LEU A 259 -6.92 10.35 -1.67
CA LEU A 259 -7.49 10.30 -3.01
C LEU A 259 -6.93 11.43 -3.89
N SER A 260 -6.80 12.65 -3.35
CA SER A 260 -6.19 13.78 -4.07
C SER A 260 -4.76 13.48 -4.52
N GLN A 261 -3.95 12.86 -3.65
CA GLN A 261 -2.59 12.48 -3.98
C GLN A 261 -2.54 11.36 -5.03
N GLU A 262 -3.48 10.44 -4.98
CA GLU A 262 -3.60 9.37 -5.97
C GLU A 262 -3.98 9.93 -7.34
N ILE A 263 -4.97 10.82 -7.41
CA ILE A 263 -5.38 11.54 -8.63
C ILE A 263 -4.18 12.30 -9.22
N CYS A 264 -3.46 13.07 -8.41
CA CYS A 264 -2.26 13.78 -8.88
C CYS A 264 -1.15 12.83 -9.34
N SER A 265 -0.98 11.68 -8.70
CA SER A 265 -0.03 10.65 -9.13
C SER A 265 -0.38 10.10 -10.51
N TYR A 266 -1.67 9.86 -10.75
CA TYR A 266 -2.15 9.39 -12.04
C TYR A 266 -2.00 10.47 -13.11
N MET A 267 -2.31 11.73 -12.80
CA MET A 267 -2.07 12.85 -13.73
C MET A 267 -0.58 12.99 -14.08
N CYS A 268 0.34 12.88 -13.12
CA CYS A 268 1.78 12.87 -13.39
C CYS A 268 2.18 11.77 -14.40
N HIS A 269 1.58 10.60 -14.29
CA HIS A 269 1.85 9.50 -15.22
C HIS A 269 1.35 9.79 -16.64
N LEU A 270 0.26 10.52 -16.79
CA LEU A 270 -0.29 10.89 -18.11
C LEU A 270 0.53 11.97 -18.84
N ILE A 271 1.41 12.68 -18.11
CA ILE A 271 2.24 13.76 -18.67
C ILE A 271 3.46 13.16 -19.34
N LYS A 272 3.59 13.40 -20.65
CA LYS A 272 4.75 12.95 -21.44
C LYS A 272 5.90 13.95 -21.48
N ASN A 273 5.75 15.15 -20.91
CA ASN A 273 6.74 16.22 -20.99
C ASN A 273 7.58 16.26 -19.70
N PHE A 274 8.88 15.92 -19.80
CA PHE A 274 9.76 15.76 -18.66
C PHE A 274 10.22 17.08 -18.01
N ASP A 275 10.20 18.19 -18.74
CA ASP A 275 10.77 19.48 -18.28
C ASP A 275 10.06 20.09 -17.06
N ARG A 276 8.81 19.67 -16.77
CA ARG A 276 8.02 20.17 -15.63
C ARG A 276 7.73 19.10 -14.56
N ILE A 277 8.21 17.90 -14.74
CA ILE A 277 7.83 16.76 -13.85
C ILE A 277 8.31 16.97 -12.41
N GLU A 278 9.45 17.62 -12.21
CA GLU A 278 9.98 17.91 -10.87
C GLU A 278 9.06 18.84 -10.08
N ASN A 279 8.55 19.92 -10.74
CA ASN A 279 7.60 20.83 -10.13
C ASN A 279 6.31 20.12 -9.75
N LEU A 280 5.79 19.27 -10.63
CA LEU A 280 4.57 18.50 -10.37
C LEU A 280 4.74 17.50 -9.22
N ILE A 281 5.88 16.83 -9.13
CA ILE A 281 6.22 15.95 -8.00
C ILE A 281 6.31 16.76 -6.70
N ALA A 282 6.91 17.95 -6.74
CA ALA A 282 6.97 18.83 -5.58
C ALA A 282 5.57 19.24 -5.10
N VAL A 283 4.70 19.70 -6.00
CA VAL A 283 3.30 20.08 -5.68
C VAL A 283 2.53 18.86 -5.14
N LYS A 284 2.65 17.69 -5.76
CA LYS A 284 2.03 16.45 -5.29
C LYS A 284 2.45 16.10 -3.86
N ASN A 285 3.73 16.29 -3.53
CA ASN A 285 4.23 16.01 -2.18
C ASN A 285 3.70 17.03 -1.15
N MET A 286 3.42 18.27 -1.56
CA MET A 286 2.81 19.29 -0.70
C MET A 286 1.37 18.95 -0.30
N ILE A 287 0.65 18.09 -1.05
CA ILE A 287 -0.71 17.66 -0.68
C ILE A 287 -0.76 16.97 0.69
N LYS A 288 0.33 16.34 1.11
CA LYS A 288 0.45 15.73 2.45
C LYS A 288 0.53 16.75 3.59
N MET A 289 0.90 17.99 3.28
CA MET A 289 1.07 19.04 4.28
C MET A 289 -0.29 19.72 4.57
N PRO A 290 -0.46 20.40 5.71
CA PRO A 290 -1.68 21.14 6.05
C PRO A 290 -1.77 22.45 5.27
N VAL A 291 -1.77 22.39 3.95
CA VAL A 291 -1.88 23.52 3.02
C VAL A 291 -3.23 23.51 2.31
N ASN A 292 -3.60 24.63 1.69
CA ASN A 292 -4.86 24.76 0.98
C ASN A 292 -4.90 23.83 -0.25
N LEU A 293 -5.67 22.75 -0.16
CA LEU A 293 -5.78 21.73 -1.20
C LEU A 293 -6.31 22.28 -2.53
N LYS A 294 -7.26 23.21 -2.48
CA LYS A 294 -7.82 23.88 -3.68
C LYS A 294 -6.74 24.62 -4.46
N LEU A 295 -5.92 25.37 -3.75
CA LEU A 295 -4.82 26.12 -4.38
C LEU A 295 -3.79 25.14 -5.00
N LEU A 296 -3.44 24.08 -4.28
CA LEU A 296 -2.50 23.08 -4.79
C LEU A 296 -3.01 22.38 -6.05
N LEU A 297 -4.26 21.96 -6.08
CA LEU A 297 -4.86 21.34 -7.27
C LEU A 297 -4.90 22.29 -8.46
N LYS A 298 -5.23 23.58 -8.23
CA LYS A 298 -5.18 24.62 -9.28
C LYS A 298 -3.75 24.82 -9.80
N VAL A 299 -2.78 24.95 -8.91
CA VAL A 299 -1.36 25.07 -9.30
C VAL A 299 -0.92 23.83 -10.07
N PHE A 300 -1.25 22.63 -9.56
CA PHE A 300 -0.90 21.38 -10.21
C PHE A 300 -1.43 21.30 -11.64
N ILE A 301 -2.71 21.63 -11.84
CA ILE A 301 -3.33 21.60 -13.18
C ILE A 301 -2.74 22.67 -14.09
N ASN A 302 -2.46 23.87 -13.58
CA ASN A 302 -1.82 24.93 -14.37
C ASN A 302 -0.37 24.59 -14.78
N GLU A 303 0.40 23.91 -13.94
CA GLU A 303 1.76 23.47 -14.27
C GLU A 303 1.79 22.38 -15.36
N ILE A 304 0.66 21.69 -15.58
CA ILE A 304 0.52 20.67 -16.60
C ILE A 304 0.43 21.26 -18.02
N TYR A 305 0.04 22.51 -18.14
CA TYR A 305 -0.15 23.23 -19.40
C TYR A 305 0.94 24.28 -19.64
#